data_99e411054341b8ee752469d1d79f9ed1
#
_entry.id   99e411054341b8ee752469d1d79f9ed1
#
_cell.length_a   1.000
_cell.length_b   1.000
_cell.length_c   1.000
_cell.angle_alpha   90.00
_cell.angle_beta   90.00
_cell.angle_gamma   90.00
#
_symmetry.space_group_name_H-M   'P 1'
#
loop_
_entity.id
_entity.type
_entity.pdbx_description
1 polymer ?
#
loop_
_entity_poly.entity_id
_entity_poly.type
_entity_poly.pdbx_seq_one_letter_code
_entity_poly.pdbx_strand_id
1 'polypeptide(L)'
;PKQYHPKLVSLAPSFGIRVWGIANAILFAFSNLVKTTRYTRESFSYRKFLGKYKRMYTLRLPYKSYEKSRNVDIKNDYIFFLSTLWYNDEWNKNNEGVNKTRANFIRACKDIKTIDFEGGMVSSKLSQSSNRLFADCLYHKTIAMKTWLYKTCKSFVVFNTPAFWNCHGWKLAEYLTLGKAIVSTDLSNDLPAPLINGVNIHI
;
A
#
# COMPACT_ATOMS: atom_id res chain seq x y z
N PRO A 1 17.76 -5.27 -23.01
CA PRO A 1 17.43 -6.19 -21.93
C PRO A 1 18.46 -6.01 -20.82
N LYS A 2 18.00 -5.61 -19.62
CA LYS A 2 18.88 -5.54 -18.45
C LYS A 2 19.27 -6.97 -18.09
N GLN A 3 20.54 -7.33 -18.26
CA GLN A 3 21.05 -8.61 -17.78
C GLN A 3 21.17 -8.55 -16.26
N TYR A 4 20.25 -9.21 -15.57
CA TYR A 4 20.34 -9.38 -14.12
C TYR A 4 21.28 -10.53 -13.79
N HIS A 5 22.00 -10.39 -12.67
CA HIS A 5 22.77 -11.51 -12.14
C HIS A 5 21.84 -12.70 -11.87
N PRO A 6 22.19 -13.94 -12.26
CA PRO A 6 21.28 -15.11 -12.16
C PRO A 6 20.78 -15.43 -10.75
N LYS A 7 21.42 -14.88 -9.71
CA LYS A 7 20.97 -14.98 -8.31
C LYS A 7 20.01 -13.86 -7.88
N LEU A 8 19.72 -12.87 -8.75
CA LEU A 8 18.75 -11.82 -8.46
C LEU A 8 17.39 -12.26 -8.93
N VAL A 9 16.45 -12.31 -8.00
CA VAL A 9 15.05 -12.63 -8.25
C VAL A 9 14.21 -11.42 -7.91
N SER A 10 13.36 -11.00 -8.84
CA SER A 10 12.37 -9.95 -8.57
C SER A 10 11.37 -10.45 -7.54
N LEU A 11 11.12 -9.64 -6.51
CA LEU A 11 10.15 -9.95 -5.47
C LEU A 11 8.87 -9.16 -5.69
N ALA A 12 7.73 -9.87 -5.65
CA ALA A 12 6.43 -9.22 -5.65
C ALA A 12 6.18 -8.47 -4.34
N PRO A 13 5.46 -7.34 -4.37
CA PRO A 13 5.13 -6.56 -3.18
C PRO A 13 4.09 -7.28 -2.31
N SER A 14 4.54 -8.10 -1.35
CA SER A 14 3.65 -8.91 -0.50
C SER A 14 3.45 -8.37 0.93
N PHE A 15 4.01 -7.21 1.24
CA PHE A 15 4.08 -6.72 2.62
C PHE A 15 2.75 -6.35 3.27
N GLY A 16 1.69 -6.06 2.51
CA GLY A 16 0.37 -5.72 3.03
C GLY A 16 -0.40 -6.92 3.58
N ILE A 17 -0.15 -8.10 3.05
CA ILE A 17 -0.91 -9.33 3.33
C ILE A 17 -0.12 -10.24 4.26
N ARG A 18 -0.78 -10.74 5.31
CA ARG A 18 -0.18 -11.67 6.24
C ARG A 18 -0.44 -13.12 5.79
N VAL A 19 0.64 -13.80 5.40
CA VAL A 19 0.60 -15.20 4.95
C VAL A 19 1.07 -16.20 6.01
N TRP A 20 1.52 -15.72 7.19
CA TRP A 20 2.04 -16.55 8.28
C TRP A 20 1.13 -16.54 9.52
N GLY A 21 1.13 -17.65 10.24
CA GLY A 21 0.45 -17.79 11.53
C GLY A 21 1.22 -17.12 12.68
N ILE A 22 0.59 -17.08 13.87
CA ILE A 22 1.18 -16.46 15.07
C ILE A 22 2.46 -17.17 15.52
N ALA A 23 2.52 -18.50 15.44
CA ALA A 23 3.70 -19.27 15.81
C ALA A 23 4.92 -18.86 14.98
N ASN A 24 4.77 -18.78 13.65
CA ASN A 24 5.83 -18.35 12.76
C ASN A 24 6.24 -16.90 13.02
N ALA A 25 5.28 -16.00 13.35
CA ALA A 25 5.58 -14.63 13.71
C ALA A 25 6.45 -14.54 14.98
N ILE A 26 6.16 -15.37 15.99
CA ILE A 26 6.92 -15.45 17.24
C ILE A 26 8.33 -16.01 16.98
N LEU A 27 8.44 -17.13 16.25
CA LEU A 27 9.73 -17.74 15.91
C LEU A 27 10.61 -16.77 15.10
N PHE A 28 10.03 -16.06 14.15
CA PHE A 28 10.74 -15.07 13.35
C PHE A 28 11.19 -13.88 14.18
N ALA A 29 10.33 -13.37 15.08
CA ALA A 29 10.69 -12.29 16.01
C ALA A 29 11.83 -12.71 16.94
N PHE A 30 11.78 -13.93 17.50
CA PHE A 30 12.82 -14.45 18.37
C PHE A 30 14.15 -14.65 17.63
N SER A 31 14.14 -15.28 16.46
CA SER A 31 15.33 -15.44 15.61
C SER A 31 15.99 -14.11 15.29
N ASN A 32 15.19 -13.09 14.92
CA ASN A 32 15.73 -11.76 14.64
C ASN A 32 16.20 -11.03 15.90
N LEU A 33 15.57 -11.27 17.06
CA LEU A 33 16.04 -10.72 18.33
C LEU A 33 17.46 -11.23 18.64
N VAL A 34 17.68 -12.55 18.54
CA VAL A 34 18.99 -13.17 18.77
C VAL A 34 20.05 -12.62 17.80
N LYS A 35 19.70 -12.45 16.53
CA LYS A 35 20.60 -11.88 15.52
C LYS A 35 20.92 -10.40 15.83
N THR A 36 19.90 -9.61 16.13
CA THR A 36 20.06 -8.17 16.41
C THR A 36 20.91 -7.94 17.65
N THR A 37 20.72 -8.67 18.72
CA THR A 37 21.51 -8.56 19.96
C THR A 37 22.99 -8.93 19.76
N ARG A 38 23.29 -9.76 18.76
CA ARG A 38 24.70 -10.12 18.43
C ARG A 38 25.42 -9.01 17.65
N TYR A 39 24.70 -8.21 16.86
CA TYR A 39 25.30 -7.27 15.92
C TYR A 39 25.17 -5.79 16.30
N THR A 40 24.25 -5.43 17.21
CA THR A 40 24.07 -4.05 17.64
C THR A 40 24.80 -3.80 18.96
N ARG A 41 25.77 -2.87 18.94
CA ARG A 41 26.45 -2.35 20.13
C ARG A 41 25.72 -1.17 20.79
N GLU A 42 24.67 -0.67 20.16
CA GLU A 42 23.88 0.49 20.64
C GLU A 42 22.77 0.05 21.60
N SER A 43 22.22 1.00 22.33
CA SER A 43 21.13 0.79 23.30
C SER A 43 19.92 0.14 22.62
N PHE A 44 19.75 -1.16 22.82
CA PHE A 44 18.68 -1.95 22.22
C PHE A 44 17.43 -1.93 23.12
N SER A 45 16.31 -1.46 22.58
CA SER A 45 15.02 -1.47 23.29
C SER A 45 14.16 -2.65 22.90
N TYR A 46 14.11 -3.67 23.75
CA TYR A 46 13.23 -4.84 23.56
C TYR A 46 11.76 -4.46 23.36
N ARG A 47 11.27 -3.46 24.09
CA ARG A 47 9.89 -2.98 23.97
C ARG A 47 9.59 -2.43 22.59
N LYS A 48 10.49 -1.62 22.04
CA LYS A 48 10.35 -1.07 20.66
C LYS A 48 10.42 -2.19 19.62
N PHE A 49 11.33 -3.13 19.80
CA PHE A 49 11.51 -4.26 18.90
C PHE A 49 10.26 -5.16 18.87
N LEU A 50 9.82 -5.67 20.02
CA LEU A 50 8.62 -6.51 20.10
C LEU A 50 7.35 -5.76 19.70
N GLY A 51 7.24 -4.48 20.03
CA GLY A 51 6.15 -3.62 19.59
C GLY A 51 6.06 -3.51 18.07
N LYS A 52 7.20 -3.49 17.36
CA LYS A 52 7.24 -3.49 15.90
C LYS A 52 6.63 -4.80 15.33
N TYR A 53 7.02 -5.97 15.86
CA TYR A 53 6.48 -7.27 15.39
C TYR A 53 5.00 -7.43 15.73
N LYS A 54 4.59 -7.05 16.95
CA LYS A 54 3.17 -7.03 17.34
C LYS A 54 2.37 -6.17 16.35
N ARG A 55 2.84 -4.96 16.05
CA ARG A 55 2.18 -4.04 15.12
C ARG A 55 2.11 -4.61 13.71
N MET A 56 3.19 -5.20 13.21
CA MET A 56 3.20 -5.86 11.90
C MET A 56 2.17 -7.01 11.85
N TYR A 57 2.05 -7.79 12.90
CA TYR A 57 1.08 -8.89 12.97
C TYR A 57 -0.36 -8.39 13.07
N THR A 58 -0.64 -7.39 13.90
CA THR A 58 -2.01 -6.92 14.18
C THR A 58 -2.58 -6.03 13.09
N LEU A 59 -1.74 -5.23 12.42
CA LEU A 59 -2.18 -4.30 11.37
C LEU A 59 -2.37 -4.97 10.01
N ARG A 60 -1.83 -6.17 9.79
CA ARG A 60 -1.95 -6.88 8.53
C ARG A 60 -3.02 -7.94 8.61
N LEU A 61 -3.96 -7.91 7.69
CA LEU A 61 -4.98 -8.94 7.60
C LEU A 61 -4.39 -10.25 7.02
N PRO A 62 -4.86 -11.42 7.49
CA PRO A 62 -4.45 -12.68 6.92
C PRO A 62 -4.98 -12.84 5.50
N TYR A 63 -4.25 -13.59 4.66
CA TYR A 63 -4.62 -13.88 3.27
C TYR A 63 -6.07 -14.38 3.13
N LYS A 64 -6.52 -15.24 4.05
CA LYS A 64 -7.92 -15.74 4.09
C LYS A 64 -8.97 -14.62 4.19
N SER A 65 -8.62 -13.46 4.75
CA SER A 65 -9.55 -12.32 4.79
C SER A 65 -9.74 -11.70 3.41
N TYR A 66 -8.70 -11.67 2.60
CA TYR A 66 -8.76 -11.19 1.22
C TYR A 66 -9.57 -12.15 0.34
N GLU A 67 -9.35 -13.47 0.47
CA GLU A 67 -10.12 -14.49 -0.26
C GLU A 67 -11.61 -14.39 0.02
N LYS A 68 -12.00 -14.32 1.30
CA LYS A 68 -13.40 -14.16 1.69
C LYS A 68 -14.02 -12.86 1.17
N SER A 69 -13.22 -11.81 1.07
CA SER A 69 -13.69 -10.50 0.64
C SER A 69 -13.89 -10.38 -0.88
N ARG A 70 -13.40 -11.34 -1.68
CA ARG A 70 -13.68 -11.38 -3.12
C ARG A 70 -15.16 -11.52 -3.46
N ASN A 71 -15.94 -12.08 -2.55
CA ASN A 71 -17.38 -12.29 -2.71
C ASN A 71 -18.23 -11.07 -2.32
N VAL A 72 -17.61 -9.92 -2.03
CA VAL A 72 -18.34 -8.67 -1.77
C VAL A 72 -18.87 -8.14 -3.10
N ASP A 73 -20.15 -7.80 -3.14
CA ASP A 73 -20.78 -7.22 -4.33
C ASP A 73 -20.11 -5.90 -4.73
N ILE A 74 -19.74 -5.82 -5.98
CA ILE A 74 -19.13 -4.63 -6.56
C ILE A 74 -20.24 -3.62 -6.87
N LYS A 75 -20.05 -2.38 -6.42
CA LYS A 75 -20.95 -1.29 -6.73
C LYS A 75 -20.38 -0.50 -7.92
N ASN A 76 -21.04 -0.54 -9.07
CA ASN A 76 -20.54 -0.04 -10.35
C ASN A 76 -20.28 1.48 -10.43
N ASP A 77 -20.82 2.25 -9.50
CA ASP A 77 -20.63 3.70 -9.40
C ASP A 77 -19.74 4.11 -8.21
N TYR A 78 -19.20 3.14 -7.44
CA TYR A 78 -18.45 3.43 -6.23
C TYR A 78 -16.95 3.25 -6.42
N ILE A 79 -16.20 4.28 -6.06
CA ILE A 79 -14.73 4.25 -6.01
C ILE A 79 -14.26 4.62 -4.60
N PHE A 80 -13.46 3.73 -4.02
CA PHE A 80 -12.77 4.00 -2.78
C PHE A 80 -11.26 4.08 -3.00
N PHE A 81 -10.67 5.21 -2.64
CA PHE A 81 -9.21 5.39 -2.68
C PHE A 81 -8.72 6.05 -1.40
N LEU A 82 -7.81 5.39 -0.69
CA LEU A 82 -7.19 5.94 0.50
C LEU A 82 -5.68 5.77 0.44
N SER A 83 -4.93 6.84 0.58
CA SER A 83 -3.48 6.83 0.57
C SER A 83 -2.90 7.75 1.64
N THR A 84 -1.59 7.66 1.88
CA THR A 84 -0.88 8.60 2.75
C THR A 84 -0.41 9.78 1.93
N LEU A 85 -0.62 11.00 2.42
CA LEU A 85 0.03 12.19 1.89
C LEU A 85 1.49 12.17 2.34
N TRP A 86 2.40 12.09 1.40
CA TRP A 86 3.81 12.05 1.70
C TRP A 86 4.39 13.47 1.78
N TYR A 87 5.37 13.67 2.65
CA TYR A 87 6.18 14.86 2.69
C TYR A 87 7.44 14.70 1.86
N ASN A 88 7.94 15.80 1.32
CA ASN A 88 9.26 15.81 0.70
C ASN A 88 10.32 15.92 1.80
N ASP A 89 11.37 15.12 1.65
CA ASP A 89 12.59 15.20 2.46
C ASP A 89 13.82 15.21 1.52
N GLU A 90 14.99 15.37 2.10
CA GLU A 90 16.25 15.41 1.35
C GLU A 90 16.50 14.12 0.54
N TRP A 91 15.96 13.01 1.01
CA TRP A 91 16.14 11.66 0.45
C TRP A 91 15.09 11.31 -0.60
N ASN A 92 13.96 12.00 -0.62
CA ASN A 92 12.84 11.63 -1.48
C ASN A 92 12.08 12.83 -2.05
N LYS A 93 12.71 13.48 -3.01
CA LYS A 93 12.16 14.64 -3.72
C LYS A 93 10.98 14.34 -4.64
N ASN A 94 10.76 13.05 -5.00
CA ASN A 94 9.69 12.62 -5.90
C ASN A 94 8.31 12.47 -5.23
N ASN A 95 8.22 12.65 -3.90
CA ASN A 95 6.95 12.52 -3.19
C ASN A 95 5.88 13.50 -3.69
N GLU A 96 6.28 14.69 -4.10
CA GLU A 96 5.33 15.68 -4.64
C GLU A 96 4.68 15.20 -5.94
N GLY A 97 5.45 14.61 -6.85
CA GLY A 97 4.91 14.02 -8.09
C GLY A 97 3.88 12.93 -7.81
N VAL A 98 4.18 12.02 -6.89
CA VAL A 98 3.23 10.97 -6.47
C VAL A 98 2.00 11.56 -5.81
N ASN A 99 2.14 12.58 -4.97
CA ASN A 99 1.01 13.27 -4.35
C ASN A 99 0.14 13.99 -5.39
N LYS A 100 0.74 14.65 -6.38
CA LYS A 100 0.02 15.29 -7.52
C LYS A 100 -0.79 14.26 -8.30
N THR A 101 -0.19 13.13 -8.64
CA THR A 101 -0.88 12.06 -9.36
C THR A 101 -2.09 11.54 -8.57
N ARG A 102 -1.94 11.32 -7.27
CA ARG A 102 -3.05 10.93 -6.37
C ARG A 102 -4.13 11.99 -6.30
N ALA A 103 -3.74 13.26 -6.17
CA ALA A 103 -4.67 14.37 -6.14
C ALA A 103 -5.47 14.49 -7.43
N ASN A 104 -4.82 14.35 -8.59
CA ASN A 104 -5.48 14.37 -9.89
C ASN A 104 -6.53 13.27 -10.01
N PHE A 105 -6.20 12.04 -9.58
CA PHE A 105 -7.16 10.95 -9.55
C PHE A 105 -8.35 11.26 -8.63
N ILE A 106 -8.10 11.77 -7.42
CA ILE A 106 -9.15 12.13 -6.44
C ILE A 106 -10.07 13.21 -7.02
N ARG A 107 -9.50 14.25 -7.62
CA ARG A 107 -10.26 15.36 -8.24
C ARG A 107 -11.10 14.84 -9.39
N ALA A 108 -10.51 14.08 -10.31
CA ALA A 108 -11.22 13.49 -11.43
C ALA A 108 -12.42 12.63 -10.97
N CYS A 109 -12.25 11.82 -9.93
CA CYS A 109 -13.35 11.04 -9.37
C CYS A 109 -14.43 11.92 -8.73
N LYS A 110 -14.08 13.04 -8.09
CA LYS A 110 -15.04 13.99 -7.50
C LYS A 110 -15.81 14.79 -8.53
N ASP A 111 -15.20 15.08 -9.68
CA ASP A 111 -15.81 15.88 -10.76
C ASP A 111 -16.85 15.07 -11.56
N ILE A 112 -16.75 13.74 -11.57
CA ILE A 112 -17.70 12.85 -12.26
C ILE A 112 -18.93 12.63 -11.39
N LYS A 113 -20.05 13.30 -11.70
CA LYS A 113 -21.29 13.27 -10.91
C LYS A 113 -21.93 11.89 -10.75
N THR A 114 -21.63 10.97 -11.66
CA THR A 114 -22.15 9.59 -11.62
C THR A 114 -21.32 8.66 -10.74
N ILE A 115 -20.21 9.13 -10.17
CA ILE A 115 -19.32 8.37 -9.31
C ILE A 115 -19.55 8.75 -7.83
N ASP A 116 -19.84 7.75 -7.03
CA ASP A 116 -19.85 7.83 -5.58
C ASP A 116 -18.40 7.62 -5.09
N PHE A 117 -17.67 8.75 -4.97
CA PHE A 117 -16.27 8.72 -4.55
C PHE A 117 -16.12 8.85 -3.04
N GLU A 118 -15.39 7.92 -2.43
CA GLU A 118 -15.00 8.00 -1.03
C GLU A 118 -13.49 7.84 -0.87
N GLY A 119 -12.88 8.69 -0.05
CA GLY A 119 -11.47 8.57 0.27
C GLY A 119 -10.69 9.87 0.14
N GLY A 120 -9.40 9.71 -0.11
CA GLY A 120 -8.48 10.84 -0.19
C GLY A 120 -7.09 10.50 0.33
N MET A 121 -6.36 11.51 0.77
CA MET A 121 -5.02 11.36 1.35
C MET A 121 -5.05 11.66 2.85
N VAL A 122 -4.49 10.72 3.64
CA VAL A 122 -4.34 10.91 5.10
C VAL A 122 -3.04 11.66 5.35
N SER A 123 -3.17 12.80 6.01
CA SER A 123 -2.03 13.61 6.43
C SER A 123 -1.35 13.02 7.67
N SER A 124 -0.05 13.24 7.78
CA SER A 124 0.73 13.03 9.00
C SER A 124 1.23 14.36 9.56
N LYS A 125 1.73 14.35 10.78
CA LYS A 125 2.35 15.55 11.37
C LYS A 125 3.51 16.10 10.52
N LEU A 126 4.21 15.23 9.80
CA LEU A 126 5.35 15.57 8.97
C LEU A 126 4.94 16.16 7.61
N SER A 127 3.69 16.00 7.19
CA SER A 127 3.20 16.46 5.89
C SER A 127 2.47 17.81 5.93
N GLN A 128 2.63 18.62 6.99
CA GLN A 128 1.89 19.88 7.16
C GLN A 128 2.10 20.88 6.04
N SER A 129 3.31 20.99 5.50
CA SER A 129 3.60 21.87 4.35
C SER A 129 2.84 21.45 3.08
N SER A 130 2.71 20.15 2.86
CA SER A 130 1.99 19.57 1.72
C SER A 130 0.46 19.64 1.90
N ASN A 131 -0.03 19.79 3.13
CA ASN A 131 -1.48 19.85 3.40
C ASN A 131 -2.18 21.01 2.69
N ARG A 132 -1.51 22.16 2.57
CA ARG A 132 -2.09 23.34 1.91
C ARG A 132 -2.31 23.11 0.42
N LEU A 133 -1.38 22.46 -0.25
CA LEU A 133 -1.44 22.18 -1.69
C LEU A 133 -2.52 21.16 -2.07
N PHE A 134 -2.86 20.26 -1.13
CA PHE A 134 -3.77 19.14 -1.35
C PHE A 134 -4.94 19.14 -0.37
N ALA A 135 -5.32 20.31 0.17
CA ALA A 135 -6.37 20.43 1.18
C ALA A 135 -7.72 19.82 0.74
N ASP A 136 -8.06 20.00 -0.53
CA ASP A 136 -9.26 19.47 -1.17
C ASP A 136 -9.26 17.94 -1.31
N CYS A 137 -8.07 17.31 -1.19
CA CYS A 137 -7.88 15.88 -1.32
C CYS A 137 -7.67 15.18 0.02
N LEU A 138 -7.72 15.89 1.15
CA LEU A 138 -7.49 15.31 2.46
C LEU A 138 -8.66 14.45 2.93
N TYR A 139 -8.31 13.36 3.60
CA TYR A 139 -9.27 12.47 4.26
C TYR A 139 -8.98 12.44 5.76
N HIS A 140 -9.93 12.95 6.55
CA HIS A 140 -9.73 13.19 7.98
C HIS A 140 -10.17 12.04 8.89
N LYS A 141 -10.71 10.95 8.30
CA LYS A 141 -11.19 9.81 9.08
C LYS A 141 -10.11 8.73 9.17
N THR A 142 -9.94 8.18 10.36
CA THR A 142 -9.17 6.94 10.54
C THR A 142 -10.11 5.75 10.33
N ILE A 143 -9.71 4.82 9.50
CA ILE A 143 -10.49 3.60 9.25
C ILE A 143 -9.70 2.35 9.64
N ALA A 144 -10.40 1.37 10.16
CA ALA A 144 -9.81 0.06 10.45
C ALA A 144 -9.45 -0.68 9.16
N MET A 145 -8.45 -1.53 9.20
CA MET A 145 -7.99 -2.30 8.04
C MET A 145 -9.09 -3.19 7.43
N LYS A 146 -10.00 -3.74 8.26
CA LYS A 146 -11.18 -4.49 7.77
C LYS A 146 -12.13 -3.61 6.98
N THR A 147 -12.37 -2.38 7.43
CA THR A 147 -13.21 -1.40 6.74
C THR A 147 -12.57 -0.97 5.43
N TRP A 148 -11.25 -0.74 5.43
CA TRP A 148 -10.50 -0.46 4.21
C TRP A 148 -10.64 -1.59 3.19
N LEU A 149 -10.45 -2.84 3.62
CA LEU A 149 -10.61 -4.02 2.78
C LEU A 149 -12.02 -4.10 2.17
N TYR A 150 -13.07 -3.98 3.00
CA TYR A 150 -14.45 -4.02 2.55
C TYR A 150 -14.76 -2.94 1.50
N LYS A 151 -14.36 -1.69 1.76
CA LYS A 151 -14.57 -0.57 0.83
C LYS A 151 -13.80 -0.77 -0.48
N THR A 152 -12.57 -1.28 -0.41
CA THR A 152 -11.76 -1.63 -1.59
C THR A 152 -12.43 -2.72 -2.41
N CYS A 153 -13.00 -3.75 -1.76
CA CYS A 153 -13.72 -4.82 -2.48
C CYS A 153 -14.98 -4.29 -3.17
N LYS A 154 -15.70 -3.39 -2.52
CA LYS A 154 -16.90 -2.77 -3.07
C LYS A 154 -16.63 -1.86 -4.26
N SER A 155 -15.44 -1.25 -4.35
CA SER A 155 -15.05 -0.41 -5.49
C SER A 155 -15.03 -1.21 -6.80
N PHE A 156 -15.54 -0.63 -7.88
CA PHE A 156 -15.45 -1.28 -9.20
C PHE A 156 -14.04 -1.18 -9.78
N VAL A 157 -13.30 -0.12 -9.48
CA VAL A 157 -11.91 0.08 -9.90
C VAL A 157 -11.07 0.55 -8.73
N VAL A 158 -9.79 0.26 -8.75
CA VAL A 158 -8.82 0.73 -7.77
C VAL A 158 -7.66 1.45 -8.44
N PHE A 159 -7.05 2.39 -7.72
CA PHE A 159 -5.95 3.19 -8.24
C PHE A 159 -4.64 2.86 -7.53
N ASN A 160 -3.62 2.51 -8.33
CA ASN A 160 -2.28 2.21 -7.86
C ASN A 160 -1.29 3.30 -8.24
N THR A 161 -0.41 3.63 -7.32
CA THR A 161 0.74 4.52 -7.56
C THR A 161 1.99 3.91 -6.95
N PRO A 162 3.18 4.29 -7.43
CA PRO A 162 4.42 3.86 -6.80
C PRO A 162 4.47 4.23 -5.32
N ALA A 163 5.28 3.52 -4.59
CA ALA A 163 5.72 3.83 -3.25
C ALA A 163 7.02 4.67 -3.27
N PHE A 164 7.68 4.81 -2.13
CA PHE A 164 8.97 5.47 -2.03
C PHE A 164 9.96 4.90 -3.06
N TRP A 165 10.72 5.79 -3.70
CA TRP A 165 11.77 5.45 -4.65
C TRP A 165 11.27 4.62 -5.83
N ASN A 166 10.06 4.91 -6.28
CA ASN A 166 9.38 4.20 -7.35
C ASN A 166 9.22 2.68 -7.12
N CYS A 167 9.33 2.21 -5.88
CA CYS A 167 9.05 0.81 -5.57
C CYS A 167 7.57 0.50 -5.75
N HIS A 168 7.24 -0.77 -5.95
CA HIS A 168 5.84 -1.21 -5.92
C HIS A 168 5.22 -0.93 -4.55
N GLY A 169 4.04 -0.33 -4.55
CA GLY A 169 3.26 -0.12 -3.33
C GLY A 169 2.64 -1.41 -2.80
N TRP A 170 2.43 -1.49 -1.50
CA TRP A 170 1.78 -2.65 -0.86
C TRP A 170 0.40 -2.94 -1.43
N LYS A 171 -0.31 -1.88 -1.83
CA LYS A 171 -1.66 -1.96 -2.38
C LYS A 171 -1.73 -2.75 -3.68
N LEU A 172 -0.68 -2.73 -4.51
CA LEU A 172 -0.66 -3.49 -5.76
C LEU A 172 -0.90 -4.98 -5.49
N ALA A 173 -0.18 -5.57 -4.53
CA ALA A 173 -0.38 -6.97 -4.17
C ALA A 173 -1.77 -7.24 -3.56
N GLU A 174 -2.28 -6.30 -2.76
CA GLU A 174 -3.61 -6.39 -2.17
C GLU A 174 -4.69 -6.34 -3.27
N TYR A 175 -4.57 -5.44 -4.23
CA TYR A 175 -5.49 -5.30 -5.36
C TYR A 175 -5.50 -6.52 -6.28
N LEU A 176 -4.31 -7.06 -6.60
CA LEU A 176 -4.17 -8.29 -7.36
C LEU A 176 -4.78 -9.48 -6.61
N THR A 177 -4.54 -9.58 -5.29
CA THR A 177 -5.13 -10.63 -4.46
C THR A 177 -6.65 -10.55 -4.43
N LEU A 178 -7.23 -9.35 -4.51
CA LEU A 178 -8.68 -9.13 -4.54
C LEU A 178 -9.28 -9.30 -5.94
N GLY A 179 -8.46 -9.47 -6.99
CA GLY A 179 -8.93 -9.54 -8.36
C GLY A 179 -9.59 -8.26 -8.85
N LYS A 180 -9.09 -7.09 -8.41
CA LYS A 180 -9.66 -5.79 -8.77
C LYS A 180 -9.20 -5.34 -10.16
N ALA A 181 -10.08 -4.63 -10.88
CA ALA A 181 -9.67 -3.83 -12.02
C ALA A 181 -8.76 -2.70 -11.52
N ILE A 182 -7.53 -2.65 -12.04
CA ILE A 182 -6.48 -1.75 -11.55
C ILE A 182 -6.18 -0.69 -12.61
N VAL A 183 -6.35 0.58 -12.26
CA VAL A 183 -5.76 1.72 -12.97
C VAL A 183 -4.46 2.08 -12.25
N SER A 184 -3.39 2.26 -12.98
CA SER A 184 -2.06 2.50 -12.40
C SER A 184 -1.29 3.54 -13.17
N THR A 185 -0.35 4.20 -12.51
CA THR A 185 0.79 4.80 -13.21
C THR A 185 1.76 3.70 -13.63
N ASP A 186 2.72 4.07 -14.48
CA ASP A 186 3.79 3.17 -14.91
C ASP A 186 4.42 2.41 -13.74
N LEU A 187 4.70 1.14 -13.97
CA LEU A 187 5.43 0.30 -13.02
C LEU A 187 6.92 0.33 -13.37
N SER A 188 7.72 0.87 -12.47
CA SER A 188 9.15 1.08 -12.70
C SER A 188 10.03 -0.14 -12.41
N ASN A 189 9.50 -1.14 -11.72
CA ASN A 189 10.23 -2.36 -11.37
C ASN A 189 9.57 -3.59 -12.03
N ASP A 190 10.38 -4.57 -12.38
CA ASP A 190 9.89 -5.83 -12.91
C ASP A 190 9.13 -6.62 -11.86
N LEU A 191 8.10 -7.30 -12.29
CA LEU A 191 7.35 -8.27 -11.48
C LEU A 191 7.73 -9.69 -11.90
N PRO A 192 7.60 -10.69 -11.00
CA PRO A 192 7.84 -12.10 -11.36
C PRO A 192 6.96 -12.58 -12.52
N ALA A 193 5.75 -12.04 -12.63
CA ALA A 193 4.87 -12.19 -13.78
C ALA A 193 4.49 -10.80 -14.28
N PRO A 194 4.62 -10.51 -15.58
CA PRO A 194 4.34 -9.18 -16.11
C PRO A 194 2.85 -8.84 -16.03
N LEU A 195 2.56 -7.59 -15.69
CA LEU A 195 1.24 -7.01 -15.85
C LEU A 195 1.19 -6.33 -17.22
N ILE A 196 0.21 -6.70 -18.02
CA ILE A 196 0.07 -6.24 -19.40
C ILE A 196 -1.01 -5.17 -19.46
N ASN A 197 -0.64 -3.98 -19.95
CA ASN A 197 -1.57 -2.87 -20.14
C ASN A 197 -2.72 -3.26 -21.06
N GLY A 198 -3.94 -2.93 -20.67
CA GLY A 198 -5.18 -3.27 -21.39
C GLY A 198 -5.66 -4.71 -21.19
N VAL A 199 -4.88 -5.57 -20.47
CA VAL A 199 -5.27 -6.97 -20.20
C VAL A 199 -5.58 -7.18 -18.71
N ASN A 200 -4.61 -6.94 -17.84
CA ASN A 200 -4.78 -7.16 -16.39
C ASN A 200 -4.46 -5.92 -15.54
N ILE A 201 -4.06 -4.84 -16.20
CA ILE A 201 -3.88 -3.50 -15.62
C ILE A 201 -4.15 -2.45 -16.69
N HIS A 202 -4.56 -1.26 -16.32
CA HIS A 202 -4.65 -0.10 -17.20
C HIS A 202 -3.66 0.97 -16.72
N ILE A 203 -2.74 1.35 -17.61
CA ILE A 203 -1.67 2.31 -17.33
C ILE A 203 -1.92 3.58 -18.14
#